data_f183bf7b40c54a83e5179fccd5074ad7
#
_entry.id   f183bf7b40c54a83e5179fccd5074ad7
#
_cell.length_a   1.000
_cell.length_b   1.000
_cell.length_c   1.000
_cell.angle_alpha   90.00
_cell.angle_beta   90.00
_cell.angle_gamma   90.00
#
_symmetry.space_group_name_H-M   'P 1'
#
loop_
_entity.id
_entity.type
_entity.pdbx_description
1 polymer ?
#
loop_
_entity_poly.entity_id
_entity_poly.type
_entity_poly.pdbx_seq_one_letter_code
_entity_poly.pdbx_strand_id
1 'polypeptide(L)'
;MFRINPASGKAIYEQIMEQVKEAAWKGYLKPGDGLPSVRKLALQLSVTPNTVAKAYQLLEKEKVIITIRGKGAFLAENASQEVDKGKMQEIKTSLKEILSELRYEGYDEEKIANLIHEIYQDLELSLIHI
;
A
#
# COMPACT_ATOMS: atom_id res chain seq x y z
N MET A 1 12.03 -1.44 7.24
CA MET A 1 11.03 -1.29 6.18
C MET A 1 9.63 -0.99 6.71
N PHE A 2 9.13 -1.79 7.64
CA PHE A 2 7.77 -1.62 8.12
C PHE A 2 7.71 -0.71 9.35
N ARG A 3 6.79 0.24 9.32
CA ARG A 3 6.50 1.13 10.44
C ARG A 3 5.01 1.24 10.65
N ILE A 4 4.60 1.25 11.90
CA ILE A 4 3.20 1.45 12.28
C ILE A 4 3.04 2.86 12.81
N ASN A 5 2.05 3.57 12.26
CA ASN A 5 1.67 4.89 12.75
C ASN A 5 0.33 4.78 13.49
N PRO A 6 0.35 4.74 14.83
CA PRO A 6 -0.89 4.59 15.59
C PRO A 6 -1.82 5.80 15.44
N ALA A 7 -1.28 6.94 15.03
CA ALA A 7 -2.07 8.17 14.88
C ALA A 7 -2.76 8.29 13.52
N SER A 8 -2.51 7.36 12.57
CA SER A 8 -3.04 7.47 11.21
C SER A 8 -4.54 7.23 11.10
N GLY A 9 -5.15 6.58 12.10
CA GLY A 9 -6.55 6.17 12.03
C GLY A 9 -6.81 4.93 11.18
N LYS A 10 -5.81 4.45 10.44
CA LYS A 10 -5.93 3.21 9.67
C LYS A 10 -5.59 2.00 10.53
N ALA A 11 -6.30 0.90 10.29
CA ALA A 11 -5.99 -0.35 10.95
C ALA A 11 -4.56 -0.79 10.67
N ILE A 12 -3.93 -1.49 11.61
CA ILE A 12 -2.54 -1.92 11.48
C ILE A 12 -2.36 -2.82 10.25
N TYR A 13 -3.29 -3.76 10.01
CA TYR A 13 -3.18 -4.63 8.84
C TYR A 13 -3.23 -3.85 7.52
N GLU A 14 -4.01 -2.79 7.45
CA GLU A 14 -4.07 -1.92 6.27
C GLU A 14 -2.75 -1.20 6.04
N GLN A 15 -2.11 -0.74 7.10
CA GLN A 15 -0.80 -0.09 7.00
C GLN A 15 0.26 -1.05 6.49
N ILE A 16 0.24 -2.30 6.93
CA ILE A 16 1.16 -3.33 6.45
C ILE A 16 0.93 -3.58 4.96
N MET A 17 -0.33 -3.73 4.55
CA MET A 17 -0.67 -3.95 3.15
C MET A 17 -0.19 -2.81 2.25
N GLU A 18 -0.44 -1.58 2.67
CA GLU A 18 -0.02 -0.39 1.92
C GLU A 18 1.49 -0.33 1.74
N GLN A 19 2.24 -0.63 2.79
CA GLN A 19 3.70 -0.58 2.73
C GLN A 19 4.28 -1.65 1.81
N VAL A 20 3.70 -2.84 1.79
CA VAL A 20 4.11 -3.89 0.84
C VAL A 20 3.84 -3.45 -0.60
N LYS A 21 2.65 -2.91 -0.86
CA LYS A 21 2.26 -2.44 -2.20
C LYS A 21 3.16 -1.30 -2.67
N GLU A 22 3.43 -0.33 -1.80
CA GLU A 22 4.30 0.80 -2.13
C GLU A 22 5.73 0.34 -2.41
N ALA A 23 6.26 -0.55 -1.60
CA ALA A 23 7.60 -1.09 -1.80
C ALA A 23 7.71 -1.84 -3.14
N ALA A 24 6.66 -2.59 -3.51
CA ALA A 24 6.60 -3.26 -4.80
C ALA A 24 6.54 -2.26 -5.95
N TRP A 25 5.69 -1.26 -5.82
CA TRP A 25 5.52 -0.23 -6.85
C TRP A 25 6.79 0.59 -7.06
N LYS A 26 7.50 0.92 -5.98
CA LYS A 26 8.76 1.67 -6.06
C LYS A 26 9.98 0.83 -6.41
N GLY A 27 9.83 -0.49 -6.50
CA GLY A 27 10.93 -1.38 -6.82
C GLY A 27 11.84 -1.72 -5.66
N TYR A 28 11.48 -1.35 -4.43
CA TYR A 28 12.24 -1.75 -3.24
C TYR A 28 12.06 -3.23 -2.92
N LEU A 29 10.89 -3.78 -3.25
CA LEU A 29 10.65 -5.21 -3.29
C LEU A 29 10.48 -5.61 -4.75
N LYS A 30 11.21 -6.63 -5.14
CA LYS A 30 11.17 -7.15 -6.51
C LYS A 30 10.38 -8.46 -6.54
N PRO A 31 9.79 -8.81 -7.69
CA PRO A 31 9.14 -10.12 -7.82
C PRO A 31 10.05 -11.24 -7.33
N GLY A 32 9.50 -12.12 -6.50
CA GLY A 32 10.25 -13.22 -5.92
C GLY A 32 10.97 -12.92 -4.63
N ASP A 33 11.07 -11.65 -4.23
CA ASP A 33 11.68 -11.28 -2.95
C ASP A 33 10.86 -11.82 -1.78
N GLY A 34 11.54 -12.35 -0.78
CA GLY A 34 10.92 -12.86 0.44
C GLY A 34 10.46 -11.76 1.36
N LEU A 35 9.28 -11.96 1.95
CA LEU A 35 8.77 -11.11 3.03
C LEU A 35 9.12 -11.76 4.38
N PRO A 36 9.19 -10.95 5.45
CA PRO A 36 9.36 -11.54 6.79
C PRO A 36 8.25 -12.52 7.09
N SER A 37 8.53 -13.55 7.88
CA SER A 37 7.46 -14.45 8.33
C SER A 37 6.46 -13.68 9.17
N VAL A 38 5.23 -14.20 9.26
CA VAL A 38 4.17 -13.60 10.09
C VAL A 38 4.67 -13.37 11.51
N ARG A 39 5.29 -14.40 12.09
CA ARG A 39 5.79 -14.34 13.47
C ARG A 39 6.89 -13.30 13.62
N LYS A 40 7.83 -13.27 12.70
CA LYS A 40 8.95 -12.33 12.73
C LYS A 40 8.47 -10.89 12.62
N LEU A 41 7.58 -10.62 11.67
CA LEU A 41 7.06 -9.26 11.49
C LEU A 41 6.23 -8.82 12.68
N ALA A 42 5.41 -9.73 13.25
CA ALA A 42 4.65 -9.44 14.44
C ALA A 42 5.54 -9.03 15.61
N LEU A 43 6.67 -9.73 15.80
CA LEU A 43 7.65 -9.37 16.83
C LEU A 43 8.28 -8.01 16.55
N GLN A 44 8.68 -7.74 15.31
CA GLN A 44 9.30 -6.48 14.93
C GLN A 44 8.39 -5.29 15.16
N LEU A 45 7.10 -5.46 14.90
CA LEU A 45 6.11 -4.38 15.01
C LEU A 45 5.41 -4.34 16.37
N SER A 46 5.69 -5.30 17.24
CA SER A 46 5.01 -5.45 18.53
C SER A 46 3.48 -5.53 18.39
N VAL A 47 3.04 -6.30 17.42
CA VAL A 47 1.61 -6.58 17.17
C VAL A 47 1.36 -8.07 17.26
N THR A 48 0.09 -8.46 17.28
CA THR A 48 -0.27 -9.88 17.32
C THR A 48 0.01 -10.54 15.97
N PRO A 49 0.41 -11.82 15.96
CA PRO A 49 0.56 -12.56 14.70
C PRO A 49 -0.69 -12.56 13.84
N ASN A 50 -1.87 -12.58 14.45
CA ASN A 50 -3.13 -12.56 13.70
C ASN A 50 -3.28 -11.30 12.86
N THR A 51 -2.81 -10.16 13.34
CA THR A 51 -2.84 -8.90 12.58
C THR A 51 -2.00 -8.99 11.32
N VAL A 52 -0.79 -9.53 11.45
CA VAL A 52 0.11 -9.72 10.30
C VAL A 52 -0.46 -10.77 9.35
N ALA A 53 -0.97 -11.87 9.90
CA ALA A 53 -1.58 -12.94 9.09
C ALA A 53 -2.75 -12.41 8.27
N LYS A 54 -3.57 -11.54 8.84
CA LYS A 54 -4.68 -10.91 8.12
C LYS A 54 -4.19 -10.08 6.94
N ALA A 55 -3.15 -9.27 7.16
CA ALA A 55 -2.56 -8.47 6.09
C ALA A 55 -2.04 -9.37 4.96
N TYR A 56 -1.31 -10.42 5.30
CA TYR A 56 -0.75 -11.35 4.31
C TYR A 56 -1.83 -12.12 3.55
N GLN A 57 -2.88 -12.56 4.23
CA GLN A 57 -4.00 -13.24 3.58
C GLN A 57 -4.68 -12.34 2.55
N LEU A 58 -4.90 -11.09 2.90
CA LEU A 58 -5.52 -10.12 1.98
C LEU A 58 -4.60 -9.78 0.81
N LEU A 59 -3.30 -9.62 1.05
CA LEU A 59 -2.33 -9.42 -0.02
C LEU A 59 -2.27 -10.60 -0.98
N GLU A 60 -2.36 -11.82 -0.44
CA GLU A 60 -2.40 -13.02 -1.26
C GLU A 60 -3.67 -13.09 -2.10
N LYS A 61 -4.80 -12.74 -1.51
CA LYS A 61 -6.08 -12.66 -2.21
C LYS A 61 -6.04 -11.65 -3.35
N GLU A 62 -5.35 -10.53 -3.15
CA GLU A 62 -5.16 -9.49 -4.17
C GLU A 62 -4.05 -9.84 -5.17
N LYS A 63 -3.40 -11.00 -5.02
CA LYS A 63 -2.31 -11.47 -5.89
C LYS A 63 -1.05 -10.61 -5.83
N VAL A 64 -0.87 -9.90 -4.74
CA VAL A 64 0.34 -9.10 -4.47
C VAL A 64 1.47 -10.00 -3.98
N ILE A 65 1.15 -10.99 -3.15
CA ILE A 65 2.12 -11.96 -2.65
C ILE A 65 1.65 -13.38 -2.93
N ILE A 66 2.60 -14.31 -2.91
CA ILE A 66 2.33 -15.75 -2.93
C ILE A 66 2.91 -16.38 -1.68
N THR A 67 2.25 -17.40 -1.17
CA THR A 67 2.74 -18.16 -0.03
C THR A 67 3.14 -19.55 -0.52
N ILE A 68 4.38 -19.93 -0.22
CA ILE A 68 4.89 -21.27 -0.55
C ILE A 68 5.04 -22.01 0.77
N ARG A 69 4.30 -23.10 0.89
CA ARG A 69 4.27 -23.91 2.10
C ARG A 69 5.68 -24.38 2.48
N GLY A 70 6.08 -24.11 3.71
CA GLY A 70 7.40 -24.45 4.21
C GLY A 70 8.51 -23.50 3.84
N LYS A 71 8.25 -22.51 2.98
CA LYS A 71 9.26 -21.52 2.55
C LYS A 71 8.93 -20.09 2.90
N GLY A 72 7.64 -19.74 3.01
CA GLY A 72 7.20 -18.41 3.42
C GLY A 72 6.44 -17.65 2.35
N ALA A 73 6.38 -16.33 2.52
CA ALA A 73 5.68 -15.42 1.62
C ALA A 73 6.67 -14.65 0.75
N PHE A 74 6.30 -14.46 -0.50
CA PHE A 74 7.14 -13.82 -1.52
C PHE A 74 6.32 -12.86 -2.36
N LEU A 75 6.94 -11.80 -2.84
CA LEU A 75 6.27 -10.89 -3.75
C LEU A 75 5.94 -11.61 -5.06
N ALA A 76 4.69 -11.49 -5.50
CA ALA A 76 4.25 -12.11 -6.75
C ALA A 76 4.86 -11.39 -7.96
N GLU A 77 5.00 -12.11 -9.07
CA GLU A 77 5.62 -11.55 -10.28
C GLU A 77 4.83 -10.39 -10.87
N ASN A 78 3.51 -10.39 -10.71
CA ASN A 78 2.62 -9.38 -11.29
C ASN A 78 2.12 -8.36 -10.26
N ALA A 79 2.76 -8.29 -9.10
CA ALA A 79 2.28 -7.48 -7.98
C ALA A 79 2.13 -5.99 -8.29
N SER A 80 2.91 -5.47 -9.25
CA SER A 80 2.91 -4.05 -9.61
C SER A 80 2.26 -3.74 -10.96
N GLN A 81 1.74 -4.75 -11.66
CA GLN A 81 1.39 -4.59 -13.08
C GLN A 81 -0.08 -4.33 -13.39
N GLU A 82 -1.01 -4.75 -12.58
CA GLU A 82 -2.42 -4.56 -12.91
C GLU A 82 -3.26 -4.22 -11.70
N VAL A 83 -3.96 -3.09 -11.81
CA VAL A 83 -5.06 -2.79 -10.92
C VAL A 83 -6.30 -3.46 -11.51
N ASP A 84 -7.00 -4.26 -10.70
CA ASP A 84 -8.29 -4.84 -11.06
C ASP A 84 -9.22 -3.73 -11.58
N LYS A 85 -9.95 -4.00 -12.66
CA LYS A 85 -10.87 -3.01 -13.26
C LYS A 85 -11.94 -2.51 -12.28
N GLY A 86 -12.45 -3.39 -11.42
CA GLY A 86 -13.40 -2.99 -10.38
C GLY A 86 -12.76 -2.03 -9.38
N LYS A 87 -11.53 -2.33 -8.95
CA LYS A 87 -10.79 -1.48 -8.04
C LYS A 87 -10.49 -0.12 -8.69
N MET A 88 -10.09 -0.11 -9.96
CA MET A 88 -9.83 1.14 -10.68
C MET A 88 -11.10 2.01 -10.76
N GLN A 89 -12.26 1.40 -10.97
CA GLN A 89 -13.52 2.13 -11.01
C GLN A 89 -13.84 2.77 -9.67
N GLU A 90 -13.60 2.06 -8.56
CA GLU A 90 -13.77 2.59 -7.22
C GLU A 90 -12.84 3.78 -6.97
N ILE A 91 -11.58 3.66 -7.38
CA ILE A 91 -10.59 4.73 -7.25
C ILE A 91 -11.03 5.95 -8.05
N LYS A 92 -11.49 5.77 -9.28
CA LYS A 92 -11.98 6.87 -10.10
C LYS A 92 -13.15 7.59 -9.47
N THR A 93 -14.07 6.83 -8.89
CA THR A 93 -15.24 7.40 -8.21
C THR A 93 -14.81 8.27 -7.04
N SER A 94 -13.89 7.76 -6.22
CA SER A 94 -13.34 8.51 -5.08
C SER A 94 -12.62 9.78 -5.53
N LEU A 95 -11.82 9.69 -6.61
CA LEU A 95 -11.13 10.85 -7.16
C LEU A 95 -12.11 11.90 -7.66
N LYS A 96 -13.18 11.49 -8.33
CA LYS A 96 -14.21 12.44 -8.80
C LYS A 96 -14.82 13.21 -7.65
N GLU A 97 -15.12 12.54 -6.54
CA GLU A 97 -15.66 13.20 -5.35
C GLU A 97 -14.68 14.22 -4.79
N ILE A 98 -13.42 13.85 -4.67
CA ILE A 98 -12.35 14.74 -4.16
C ILE A 98 -12.16 15.93 -5.09
N LEU A 99 -12.11 15.70 -6.40
CA LEU A 99 -11.94 16.77 -7.37
C LEU A 99 -13.14 17.72 -7.38
N SER A 100 -14.34 17.20 -7.15
CA SER A 100 -15.54 18.04 -7.04
C SER A 100 -15.46 18.97 -5.84
N GLU A 101 -14.98 18.46 -4.70
CA GLU A 101 -14.76 19.29 -3.50
C GLU A 101 -13.75 20.41 -3.79
N LEU A 102 -12.65 20.08 -4.47
CA LEU A 102 -11.64 21.08 -4.82
C LEU A 102 -12.18 22.15 -5.75
N ARG A 103 -13.00 21.76 -6.71
CA ARG A 103 -13.67 22.74 -7.59
C ARG A 103 -14.56 23.69 -6.81
N TYR A 104 -15.28 23.20 -5.82
CA TYR A 104 -16.09 24.04 -4.94
C TYR A 104 -15.24 25.05 -4.18
N GLU A 105 -14.00 24.69 -3.84
CA GLU A 105 -13.06 25.58 -3.15
C GLU A 105 -12.34 26.54 -4.11
N GLY A 106 -12.70 26.50 -5.40
CA GLY A 106 -12.13 27.41 -6.39
C GLY A 106 -10.87 26.91 -7.10
N TYR A 107 -10.56 25.63 -6.95
CA TYR A 107 -9.40 25.04 -7.65
C TYR A 107 -9.77 24.73 -9.10
N ASP A 108 -8.99 25.28 -10.04
CA ASP A 108 -9.08 24.90 -11.44
C ASP A 108 -8.15 23.71 -11.72
N GLU A 109 -8.14 23.25 -12.96
CA GLU A 109 -7.34 22.09 -13.36
C GLU A 109 -5.85 22.30 -13.10
N GLU A 110 -5.33 23.48 -13.37
CA GLU A 110 -3.91 23.80 -13.15
C GLU A 110 -3.54 23.71 -11.67
N LYS A 111 -4.35 24.28 -10.79
CA LYS A 111 -4.13 24.21 -9.34
C LYS A 111 -4.20 22.79 -8.83
N ILE A 112 -5.14 22.00 -9.37
CA ILE A 112 -5.27 20.59 -9.01
C ILE A 112 -4.04 19.81 -9.45
N ALA A 113 -3.54 20.05 -10.65
CA ALA A 113 -2.32 19.39 -11.15
C ALA A 113 -1.12 19.71 -10.26
N ASN A 114 -0.98 20.96 -9.85
CA ASN A 114 0.11 21.37 -8.94
C ASN A 114 -0.01 20.68 -7.59
N LEU A 115 -1.22 20.58 -7.07
CA LEU A 115 -1.48 19.89 -5.80
C LEU A 115 -1.10 18.40 -5.88
N ILE A 116 -1.46 17.76 -6.97
CA ILE A 116 -1.09 16.36 -7.21
C ILE A 116 0.42 16.19 -7.22
N HIS A 117 1.13 17.10 -7.89
CA HIS A 117 2.59 17.05 -7.93
C HIS A 117 3.21 17.16 -6.53
N GLU A 118 2.72 18.07 -5.71
CA GLU A 118 3.15 18.20 -4.30
C GLU A 118 2.94 16.91 -3.51
N ILE A 119 1.77 16.30 -3.70
CA ILE A 119 1.44 15.04 -3.01
C ILE A 119 2.39 13.92 -3.44
N TYR A 120 2.73 13.83 -4.72
CA TYR A 120 3.70 12.83 -5.20
C TYR A 120 5.06 13.01 -4.54
N GLN A 121 5.53 14.24 -4.39
CA GLN A 121 6.79 14.51 -3.70
C GLN A 121 6.74 14.09 -2.24
N ASP A 122 5.66 14.36 -1.55
CA ASP A 122 5.47 13.94 -0.15
C ASP A 122 5.46 12.41 -0.03
N LEU A 123 4.82 11.71 -0.96
CA LEU A 123 4.80 10.25 -0.97
C LEU A 123 6.20 9.67 -1.16
N GLU A 124 7.01 10.25 -2.02
CA GLU A 124 8.39 9.81 -2.22
C GLU A 124 9.25 10.01 -0.99
N LEU A 125 9.11 11.15 -0.31
CA LEU A 125 9.81 11.40 0.94
C LEU A 125 9.41 10.41 2.03
N SER A 126 8.13 10.08 2.12
CA SER A 126 7.63 9.08 3.07
C SER A 126 8.28 7.71 2.84
N LEU A 127 8.46 7.32 1.58
CA LEU A 127 9.07 6.03 1.24
C LEU A 127 10.57 5.98 1.54
N ILE A 128 11.27 7.11 1.42
CA ILE A 128 12.69 7.18 1.76
C ILE A 128 12.92 6.87 3.24
N HIS A 129 11.95 7.15 4.09
CA HIS A 129 12.04 6.98 5.53
C HIS A 129 11.50 5.63 6.03
N ILE A 130 11.04 4.78 5.15
CA ILE A 130 10.55 3.43 5.51
C ILE A 130 11.76 2.44 5.69
#